data_644b0f9e31e05bd6710fa3346b43438b
#
_entry.id   644b0f9e31e05bd6710fa3346b43438b
#
_cell.length_a   1.000
_cell.length_b   1.000
_cell.length_c   1.000
_cell.angle_alpha   90.00
_cell.angle_beta   90.00
_cell.angle_gamma   90.00
#
_symmetry.space_group_name_H-M   'P 1'
#
loop_
_entity.id
_entity.type
_entity.pdbx_description
1 polymer ?
#
loop_
_entity_poly.entity_id
_entity_poly.type
_entity_poly.pdbx_seq_one_letter_code
_entity_poly.pdbx_strand_id
1 'polypeptide(L)'
;MKISWSICLIVLNVSLCKDQGYGDEQIITMLNQYYKDYSTVKLLGNHIFNNNNDTVFQIEVEANIKDFNSSMLDAFAVINKLSNLAKTNFTQAVVIFHFKSNKLPIIAKANLDCSKKFFIKKTQNETQWRKNCLSIQTQ
;
A
#
# COMPACT_ATOMS: atom_id res chain seq x y z
N MET A 1 40.07 -3.51 8.61
CA MET A 1 39.76 -4.57 7.62
C MET A 1 38.51 -5.37 7.95
N LYS A 2 38.29 -5.78 9.20
CA LYS A 2 37.10 -6.54 9.59
C LYS A 2 35.80 -5.73 9.48
N ILE A 3 35.84 -4.42 9.70
CA ILE A 3 34.70 -3.53 9.63
C ILE A 3 34.22 -3.36 8.17
N SER A 4 35.15 -3.28 7.22
CA SER A 4 34.86 -3.16 5.79
C SER A 4 34.14 -4.40 5.24
N TRP A 5 34.50 -5.58 5.74
CA TRP A 5 33.87 -6.84 5.35
C TRP A 5 32.46 -6.99 5.88
N SER A 6 32.26 -6.55 7.15
CA SER A 6 30.92 -6.54 7.75
C SER A 6 29.99 -5.62 7.01
N ILE A 7 30.47 -4.46 6.59
CA ILE A 7 29.67 -3.48 5.84
C ILE A 7 29.29 -4.04 4.47
N CYS A 8 30.23 -4.70 3.78
CA CYS A 8 29.95 -5.37 2.50
C CYS A 8 28.91 -6.48 2.63
N LEU A 9 28.99 -7.27 3.70
CA LEU A 9 28.02 -8.33 3.97
C LEU A 9 26.61 -7.79 4.25
N ILE A 10 26.54 -6.68 4.98
CA ILE A 10 25.25 -6.02 5.28
C ILE A 10 24.65 -5.45 3.99
N VAL A 11 25.45 -4.83 3.15
CA VAL A 11 24.98 -4.28 1.86
C VAL A 11 24.54 -5.41 0.93
N LEU A 12 25.25 -6.53 0.90
CA LEU A 12 24.85 -7.71 0.13
C LEU A 12 23.56 -8.31 0.62
N ASN A 13 23.35 -8.38 1.92
CA ASN A 13 22.10 -8.90 2.51
C ASN A 13 20.90 -7.99 2.21
N VAL A 14 21.07 -6.68 2.27
CA VAL A 14 20.03 -5.71 1.91
C VAL A 14 19.69 -5.83 0.42
N SER A 15 20.69 -6.00 -0.43
CA SER A 15 20.48 -6.19 -1.87
C SER A 15 19.75 -7.49 -2.18
N LEU A 16 20.12 -8.59 -1.53
CA LEU A 16 19.45 -9.88 -1.67
C LEU A 16 18.02 -9.86 -1.14
N CYS A 17 17.75 -9.18 0.00
CA CYS A 17 16.40 -8.99 0.53
C CYS A 17 15.54 -8.18 -0.42
N LYS A 18 16.10 -7.19 -1.10
CA LYS A 18 15.40 -6.37 -2.09
C LYS A 18 15.01 -7.18 -3.32
N ASP A 19 15.86 -8.09 -3.78
CA ASP A 19 15.59 -8.96 -4.92
C ASP A 19 14.61 -10.09 -4.58
N GLN A 20 14.65 -10.61 -3.35
CA GLN A 20 13.77 -11.68 -2.90
C GLN A 20 12.43 -11.18 -2.40
N GLY A 21 12.42 -9.97 -1.84
CA GLY A 21 11.22 -9.37 -1.27
C GLY A 21 10.71 -10.06 -0.01
N TYR A 22 9.64 -9.52 0.56
CA TYR A 22 8.96 -10.07 1.72
C TYR A 22 7.74 -10.89 1.29
N GLY A 23 7.51 -12.02 1.96
CA GLY A 23 6.32 -12.84 1.74
C GLY A 23 5.04 -12.14 2.20
N ASP A 24 3.90 -12.65 1.75
CA ASP A 24 2.60 -12.04 2.02
C ASP A 24 2.31 -11.90 3.51
N GLU A 25 2.66 -12.91 4.32
CA GLU A 25 2.46 -12.85 5.78
C GLU A 25 3.25 -11.71 6.42
N GLN A 26 4.48 -11.51 5.97
CA GLN A 26 5.34 -10.42 6.47
C GLN A 26 4.78 -9.06 6.05
N ILE A 27 4.29 -8.94 4.82
CA ILE A 27 3.64 -7.72 4.31
C ILE A 27 2.41 -7.39 5.16
N ILE A 28 1.57 -8.36 5.46
CA ILE A 28 0.38 -8.16 6.29
C ILE A 28 0.77 -7.78 7.72
N THR A 29 1.82 -8.39 8.28
CA THR A 29 2.33 -8.01 9.61
C THR A 29 2.77 -6.55 9.64
N MET A 30 3.51 -6.10 8.63
CA MET A 30 3.94 -4.71 8.52
C MET A 30 2.76 -3.75 8.35
N LEU A 31 1.75 -4.16 7.58
CA LEU A 31 0.51 -3.39 7.41
C LEU A 31 -0.21 -3.19 8.76
N ASN A 32 -0.41 -4.27 9.49
CA ASN A 32 -1.07 -4.23 10.80
C ASN A 32 -0.31 -3.34 11.78
N GLN A 33 1.02 -3.45 11.79
CA GLN A 33 1.87 -2.64 12.66
C GLN A 33 1.80 -1.15 12.31
N TYR A 34 1.79 -0.82 11.02
CA TYR A 34 1.63 0.56 10.57
C TYR A 34 0.34 1.17 11.09
N TYR A 35 -0.79 0.49 10.89
CA TYR A 35 -2.09 1.01 11.33
C TYR A 35 -2.23 1.09 12.83
N LYS A 36 -1.56 0.21 13.56
CA LYS A 36 -1.54 0.24 15.02
C LYS A 36 -0.72 1.41 15.57
N ASP A 37 0.48 1.64 15.01
CA ASP A 37 1.47 2.54 15.60
C ASP A 37 1.47 3.95 15.00
N TYR A 38 1.10 4.09 13.73
CA TYR A 38 1.29 5.35 12.98
C TYR A 38 0.01 5.96 12.41
N SER A 39 -1.08 5.24 12.41
CA SER A 39 -2.33 5.73 11.84
C SER A 39 -3.38 5.99 12.91
N THR A 40 -4.18 7.05 12.70
CA THR A 40 -5.37 7.32 13.50
C THR A 40 -6.60 6.58 12.94
N VAL A 41 -6.47 6.02 11.75
CA VAL A 41 -7.51 5.25 11.07
C VAL A 41 -7.43 3.80 11.51
N LYS A 42 -8.56 3.17 11.71
CA LYS A 42 -8.64 1.77 12.14
C LYS A 42 -8.63 0.84 10.93
N LEU A 43 -7.70 -0.11 10.92
CA LEU A 43 -7.70 -1.19 9.93
C LEU A 43 -8.74 -2.23 10.33
N LEU A 44 -9.71 -2.47 9.47
CA LEU A 44 -10.79 -3.46 9.71
C LEU A 44 -10.46 -4.82 9.11
N GLY A 45 -9.72 -4.86 8.02
CA GLY A 45 -9.36 -6.10 7.37
C GLY A 45 -8.41 -5.92 6.21
N ASN A 46 -7.91 -7.04 5.72
CA ASN A 46 -7.04 -7.09 4.55
C ASN A 46 -7.31 -8.37 3.77
N HIS A 47 -7.02 -8.33 2.47
CA HIS A 47 -7.24 -9.48 1.60
C HIS A 47 -6.31 -9.41 0.41
N ILE A 48 -5.61 -10.50 0.14
CA ILE A 48 -4.76 -10.67 -1.04
C ILE A 48 -5.39 -11.74 -1.90
N PHE A 49 -5.71 -11.42 -3.14
CA PHE A 49 -6.39 -12.36 -4.04
C PHE A 49 -6.04 -12.09 -5.49
N ASN A 50 -6.30 -13.08 -6.33
CA ASN A 50 -6.19 -12.97 -7.78
C ASN A 50 -7.58 -12.74 -8.39
N ASN A 51 -7.65 -11.80 -9.32
CA ASN A 51 -8.86 -11.51 -10.09
C ASN A 51 -8.46 -11.37 -11.56
N ASN A 52 -8.74 -12.40 -12.36
CA ASN A 52 -8.27 -12.53 -13.73
C ASN A 52 -6.73 -12.46 -13.78
N ASN A 53 -6.17 -11.48 -14.46
CA ASN A 53 -4.71 -11.30 -14.55
C ASN A 53 -4.14 -10.38 -13.46
N ASP A 54 -5.00 -9.90 -12.56
CA ASP A 54 -4.59 -8.98 -11.50
C ASP A 54 -4.34 -9.71 -10.19
N THR A 55 -3.27 -9.32 -9.52
CA THR A 55 -3.02 -9.70 -8.12
C THR A 55 -3.34 -8.48 -7.25
N VAL A 56 -4.35 -8.60 -6.44
CA VAL A 56 -4.97 -7.48 -5.73
C VAL A 56 -4.55 -7.46 -4.26
N PHE A 57 -4.12 -6.31 -3.80
CA PHE A 57 -3.91 -6.02 -2.39
C PHE A 57 -5.05 -5.13 -1.91
N GLN A 58 -5.94 -5.68 -1.10
CA GLN A 58 -7.13 -4.98 -0.61
C GLN A 58 -7.04 -4.76 0.88
N ILE A 59 -7.40 -3.57 1.32
CA ILE A 59 -7.60 -3.27 2.74
C ILE A 59 -8.96 -2.63 2.96
N GLU A 60 -9.49 -2.82 4.17
CA GLU A 60 -10.69 -2.14 4.63
C GLU A 60 -10.34 -1.32 5.86
N VAL A 61 -10.75 -0.07 5.85
CA VAL A 61 -10.46 0.86 6.94
C VAL A 61 -11.73 1.58 7.39
N GLU A 62 -11.77 1.95 8.67
CA GLU A 62 -12.81 2.82 9.22
C GLU A 62 -12.23 4.23 9.32
N ALA A 63 -12.80 5.15 8.56
CA ALA A 63 -12.33 6.52 8.47
C ALA A 63 -13.42 7.51 8.86
N ASN A 64 -13.00 8.70 9.24
CA ASN A 64 -13.89 9.83 9.39
C ASN A 64 -14.10 10.46 8.02
N ILE A 65 -15.34 10.77 7.65
CA ILE A 65 -15.64 11.36 6.33
C ILE A 65 -14.92 12.69 6.10
N LYS A 66 -14.71 13.46 7.16
CA LYS A 66 -13.98 14.73 7.09
C LYS A 66 -12.53 14.55 6.65
N ASP A 67 -11.94 13.41 6.99
CA ASP A 67 -10.53 13.10 6.73
C ASP A 67 -10.37 12.11 5.56
N PHE A 68 -11.42 11.93 4.75
CA PHE A 68 -11.43 10.92 3.68
C PHE A 68 -10.23 11.08 2.73
N ASN A 69 -9.95 12.29 2.26
CA ASN A 69 -8.86 12.50 1.31
C ASN A 69 -7.49 12.17 1.89
N SER A 70 -7.22 12.59 3.12
CA SER A 70 -5.95 12.27 3.78
C SER A 70 -5.83 10.80 4.12
N SER A 71 -6.91 10.17 4.55
CA SER A 71 -6.96 8.73 4.84
C SER A 71 -6.73 7.91 3.57
N MET A 72 -7.26 8.36 2.45
CA MET A 72 -7.09 7.71 1.15
C MET A 72 -5.63 7.80 0.68
N LEU A 73 -5.03 8.98 0.71
CA LEU A 73 -3.63 9.16 0.34
C LEU A 73 -2.70 8.31 1.21
N ASP A 74 -2.95 8.29 2.51
CA ASP A 74 -2.18 7.48 3.45
C ASP A 74 -2.30 5.99 3.15
N ALA A 75 -3.51 5.50 2.92
CA ALA A 75 -3.75 4.09 2.61
C ALA A 75 -3.02 3.65 1.34
N PHE A 76 -3.12 4.42 0.26
CA PHE A 76 -2.43 4.08 -0.98
C PHE A 76 -0.91 4.24 -0.85
N ALA A 77 -0.43 5.19 -0.07
CA ALA A 77 1.00 5.33 0.21
C ALA A 77 1.57 4.08 0.90
N VAL A 78 0.88 3.58 1.91
CA VAL A 78 1.26 2.36 2.64
C VAL A 78 1.24 1.15 1.72
N ILE A 79 0.16 0.95 0.97
CA ILE A 79 0.05 -0.17 0.04
C ILE A 79 1.17 -0.12 -1.00
N ASN A 80 1.47 1.06 -1.56
CA ASN A 80 2.55 1.20 -2.53
C ASN A 80 3.92 0.86 -1.95
N LYS A 81 4.22 1.34 -0.75
CA LYS A 81 5.48 1.02 -0.06
C LYS A 81 5.61 -0.48 0.21
N LEU A 82 4.55 -1.09 0.74
CA LEU A 82 4.55 -2.51 1.04
C LEU A 82 4.63 -3.36 -0.24
N SER A 83 3.91 -2.97 -1.28
CA SER A 83 3.94 -3.66 -2.58
C SER A 83 5.33 -3.60 -3.20
N ASN A 84 6.04 -2.49 -3.01
CA ASN A 84 7.40 -2.34 -3.51
C ASN A 84 8.40 -3.24 -2.77
N LEU A 85 8.11 -3.63 -1.54
CA LEU A 85 8.92 -4.54 -0.72
C LEU A 85 8.51 -6.00 -0.88
N ALA A 86 7.35 -6.26 -1.45
CA ALA A 86 6.77 -7.59 -1.50
C ALA A 86 7.41 -8.48 -2.57
N LYS A 87 7.51 -9.75 -2.27
CA LYS A 87 7.88 -10.79 -3.24
C LYS A 87 6.78 -10.97 -4.28
N THR A 88 5.53 -10.90 -3.86
CA THR A 88 4.36 -10.95 -4.75
C THR A 88 4.29 -9.70 -5.60
N ASN A 89 4.09 -9.85 -6.90
CA ASN A 89 3.92 -8.73 -7.81
C ASN A 89 2.46 -8.28 -7.80
N PHE A 90 2.10 -7.39 -6.89
CA PHE A 90 0.77 -6.80 -6.83
C PHE A 90 0.56 -5.82 -8.00
N THR A 91 -0.56 -5.93 -8.67
CA THR A 91 -0.91 -5.08 -9.81
C THR A 91 -1.97 -4.04 -9.47
N GLN A 92 -2.85 -4.36 -8.50
CA GLN A 92 -3.91 -3.45 -8.07
C GLN A 92 -3.97 -3.30 -6.57
N ALA A 93 -4.27 -2.09 -6.14
CA ALA A 93 -4.61 -1.76 -4.75
C ALA A 93 -6.09 -1.42 -4.68
N VAL A 94 -6.78 -1.96 -3.68
CA VAL A 94 -8.18 -1.64 -3.39
C VAL A 94 -8.29 -1.23 -1.93
N VAL A 95 -8.94 -0.10 -1.68
CA VAL A 95 -9.22 0.36 -0.31
C VAL A 95 -10.72 0.57 -0.19
N ILE A 96 -11.32 -0.12 0.77
CA ILE A 96 -12.73 0.05 1.10
C ILE A 96 -12.82 0.90 2.36
N PHE A 97 -13.43 2.07 2.24
CA PHE A 97 -13.61 3.01 3.35
C PHE A 97 -15.00 2.83 3.95
N HIS A 98 -15.03 2.41 5.20
CA HIS A 98 -16.23 2.41 6.02
C HIS A 98 -16.21 3.66 6.88
N PHE A 99 -17.37 4.28 7.05
CA PHE A 99 -17.51 5.50 7.83
C PHE A 99 -18.28 5.22 9.13
N LYS A 100 -17.92 5.92 10.19
CA LYS A 100 -18.60 5.80 11.49
C LYS A 100 -20.06 6.23 11.46
N SER A 101 -20.41 7.06 10.48
CA SER A 101 -21.81 7.45 10.23
C SER A 101 -22.48 6.41 9.33
N ASN A 102 -23.84 6.47 9.21
CA ASN A 102 -24.61 5.54 8.38
C ASN A 102 -24.43 5.75 6.87
N LYS A 103 -23.30 6.26 6.43
CA LYS A 103 -22.99 6.45 5.02
C LYS A 103 -22.47 5.15 4.41
N LEU A 104 -22.81 4.94 3.14
CA LEU A 104 -22.36 3.78 2.39
C LEU A 104 -20.85 3.80 2.21
N PRO A 105 -20.19 2.62 2.16
CA PRO A 105 -18.76 2.53 1.92
C PRO A 105 -18.36 3.11 0.57
N ILE A 106 -17.16 3.63 0.51
CA ILE A 106 -16.52 4.08 -0.73
C ILE A 106 -15.43 3.09 -1.08
N ILE A 107 -15.40 2.64 -2.33
CA ILE A 107 -14.38 1.74 -2.85
C ILE A 107 -13.45 2.55 -3.75
N ALA A 108 -12.17 2.61 -3.39
CA ALA A 108 -11.14 3.24 -4.19
C ALA A 108 -10.19 2.18 -4.74
N LYS A 109 -9.89 2.26 -6.02
CA LYS A 109 -8.99 1.32 -6.71
C LYS A 109 -7.90 2.09 -7.42
N ALA A 110 -6.70 1.56 -7.41
CA ALA A 110 -5.59 2.15 -8.16
C ALA A 110 -4.70 1.06 -8.74
N ASN A 111 -4.25 1.28 -9.98
CA ASN A 111 -3.20 0.47 -10.59
C ASN A 111 -1.88 0.77 -9.89
N LEU A 112 -1.16 -0.26 -9.46
CA LEU A 112 0.06 -0.09 -8.67
C LEU A 112 1.26 0.37 -9.51
N ASP A 113 1.39 -0.08 -10.74
CA ASP A 113 2.45 0.41 -11.62
C ASP A 113 2.30 1.89 -11.92
N CYS A 114 1.06 2.32 -12.16
CA CYS A 114 0.73 3.73 -12.34
C CYS A 114 1.02 4.54 -11.05
N SER A 115 0.55 4.03 -9.91
CA SER A 115 0.68 4.70 -8.59
C SER A 115 2.13 4.83 -8.13
N LYS A 116 3.01 3.92 -8.52
CA LYS A 116 4.45 3.98 -8.24
C LYS A 116 5.08 5.29 -8.68
N LYS A 117 4.63 5.84 -9.79
CA LYS A 117 5.15 7.10 -10.33
C LYS A 117 4.95 8.26 -9.35
N PHE A 118 3.86 8.22 -8.58
CA PHE A 118 3.59 9.25 -7.58
C PHE A 118 4.20 8.90 -6.21
N PHE A 119 3.90 7.71 -5.68
CA PHE A 119 4.27 7.38 -4.30
C PHE A 119 5.74 6.98 -4.13
N ILE A 120 6.35 6.35 -5.11
CA ILE A 120 7.71 5.80 -5.02
C ILE A 120 8.71 6.63 -5.83
N LYS A 121 8.47 6.79 -7.12
CA LYS A 121 9.41 7.45 -8.04
C LYS A 121 9.35 8.98 -8.00
N LYS A 122 8.26 9.55 -7.49
CA LYS A 122 8.03 11.00 -7.41
C LYS A 122 8.09 11.71 -8.78
N THR A 123 7.73 11.01 -9.85
CA THR A 123 7.74 11.55 -11.22
C THR A 123 6.40 12.12 -11.66
N GLN A 124 5.38 12.01 -10.82
CA GLN A 124 4.04 12.52 -11.10
C GLN A 124 3.48 13.16 -9.81
N ASN A 125 2.62 14.15 -9.94
CA ASN A 125 1.99 14.81 -8.80
C ASN A 125 0.67 14.13 -8.41
N GLU A 126 0.07 14.59 -7.30
CA GLU A 126 -1.18 14.02 -6.79
C GLU A 126 -2.33 14.15 -7.79
N THR A 127 -2.46 15.30 -8.46
CA THR A 127 -3.52 15.55 -9.45
C THR A 127 -3.41 14.56 -10.61
N GLN A 128 -2.20 14.32 -11.10
CA GLN A 128 -1.94 13.34 -12.16
C GLN A 128 -2.25 11.93 -11.72
N TRP A 129 -1.86 11.58 -10.49
CA TRP A 129 -2.16 10.26 -9.93
C TRP A 129 -3.66 10.03 -9.82
N ARG A 130 -4.40 11.00 -9.30
CA ARG A 130 -5.86 10.89 -9.18
C ARG A 130 -6.54 10.70 -10.54
N LYS A 131 -6.08 11.44 -11.52
CA LYS A 131 -6.64 11.38 -12.88
C LYS A 131 -6.28 10.09 -13.61
N ASN A 132 -5.04 9.65 -13.51
CA ASN A 132 -4.51 8.57 -14.35
C ASN A 132 -4.55 7.20 -13.71
N CYS A 133 -4.49 7.11 -12.38
CA CYS A 133 -4.30 5.85 -11.67
C CYS A 133 -5.48 5.46 -10.78
N LEU A 134 -6.22 6.43 -10.27
CA LEU A 134 -7.24 6.23 -9.23
C LEU A 134 -8.65 6.17 -9.84
N SER A 135 -9.44 5.23 -9.34
CA SER A 135 -10.87 5.13 -9.62
C SER A 135 -11.63 5.02 -8.30
N ILE A 136 -12.63 5.87 -8.12
CA ILE A 136 -13.46 5.89 -6.91
C ILE A 136 -14.88 5.50 -7.29
N GLN A 137 -15.42 4.49 -6.60
CA GLN A 137 -16.78 4.02 -6.78
C GLN A 137 -17.60 4.34 -5.52
N THR A 138 -18.66 5.07 -5.70
CA THR A 138 -19.68 5.31 -4.67
C THR A 138 -20.86 4.40 -4.91
N GLN A 139 -21.38 3.79 -3.86
CA GLN A 139 -22.57 2.96 -3.95
C GLN A 139 -23.84 3.77 -3.78
#